data_fb6a6d43b0f4c6e5ef46fca73e8ec73a
#
_entry.id   fb6a6d43b0f4c6e5ef46fca73e8ec73a
#
_cell.length_a   1.000
_cell.length_b   1.000
_cell.length_c   1.000
_cell.angle_alpha   90.00
_cell.angle_beta   90.00
_cell.angle_gamma   90.00
#
_symmetry.space_group_name_H-M   'P 1'
#
loop_
_entity.id
_entity.type
_entity.pdbx_description
1 polymer ?
#
loop_
_entity_poly.entity_id
_entity_poly.type
_entity_poly.pdbx_seq_one_letter_code
_entity_poly.pdbx_strand_id
1 'polypeptide(L)'
;MKFFRGGLTMTFALIVCGATIGLSQSPEQPRSDAVRVTVSMHPDGSQTVYKFDSAQHKAVATTTDQDGKLRETIRYELDDAGRFSSGEISGPDGRLRFKSRYKYDDAGRLLEETQSAEDGTLLHKIVYSYDASGKQTGYSVFDASGKLVGGKSAGKVRPSSSPKGRDKGSR
;
A
#
# COMPACT_ATOMS: atom_id res chain seq x y z
N MET A 1 9.24 30.93 -6.36
CA MET A 1 9.33 29.57 -5.78
C MET A 1 7.93 29.08 -5.51
N LYS A 2 7.35 28.23 -6.41
CA LYS A 2 6.01 27.66 -6.21
C LYS A 2 6.18 26.23 -5.72
N PHE A 3 5.83 25.97 -4.48
CA PHE A 3 5.81 24.63 -3.89
C PHE A 3 4.68 23.80 -4.52
N PHE A 4 5.04 22.75 -5.20
CA PHE A 4 4.11 21.75 -5.74
C PHE A 4 3.63 20.88 -4.57
N ARG A 5 2.42 21.12 -4.09
CA ARG A 5 1.68 20.24 -3.18
C ARG A 5 1.04 19.13 -4.02
N GLY A 6 1.80 18.11 -4.36
CA GLY A 6 1.27 16.86 -4.89
C GLY A 6 0.92 15.94 -3.73
N GLY A 7 -0.34 15.92 -3.31
CA GLY A 7 -0.82 14.95 -2.33
C GLY A 7 -0.80 13.54 -2.94
N LEU A 8 0.16 12.71 -2.53
CA LEU A 8 0.22 11.29 -2.86
C LEU A 8 -0.82 10.55 -2.01
N THR A 9 -2.03 10.42 -2.52
CA THR A 9 -3.07 9.57 -1.91
C THR A 9 -2.85 8.13 -2.38
N MET A 10 -2.06 7.37 -1.62
CA MET A 10 -1.85 5.95 -1.86
C MET A 10 -3.01 5.18 -1.20
N THR A 11 -4.02 4.83 -1.99
CA THR A 11 -5.12 3.97 -1.52
C THR A 11 -4.76 2.52 -1.82
N PHE A 12 -4.29 1.78 -0.81
CA PHE A 12 -4.12 0.33 -0.92
C PHE A 12 -5.48 -0.35 -0.83
N ALA A 13 -5.88 -1.02 -1.91
CA ALA A 13 -7.01 -1.94 -1.87
C ALA A 13 -6.55 -3.26 -1.25
N LEU A 14 -7.00 -3.53 -0.02
CA LEU A 14 -6.82 -4.82 0.65
C LEU A 14 -7.68 -5.88 -0.05
N ILE A 15 -7.07 -6.84 -0.73
CA ILE A 15 -7.76 -8.03 -1.24
C ILE A 15 -7.85 -9.03 -0.08
N VAL A 16 -9.02 -9.10 0.56
CA VAL A 16 -9.34 -10.15 1.53
C VAL A 16 -9.69 -11.42 0.75
N CYS A 17 -8.79 -12.40 0.77
CA CYS A 17 -9.05 -13.75 0.24
C CYS A 17 -9.72 -14.58 1.35
N GLY A 18 -11.04 -14.75 1.28
CA GLY A 18 -11.81 -15.64 2.16
C GLY A 18 -11.51 -17.10 1.83
N ALA A 19 -10.98 -17.88 2.79
CA ALA A 19 -10.78 -19.32 2.67
C ALA A 19 -12.08 -20.04 3.03
N THR A 20 -12.73 -20.66 2.05
CA THR A 20 -13.74 -21.70 2.27
C THR A 20 -13.07 -23.07 2.18
N ILE A 21 -13.12 -23.83 3.30
CA ILE A 21 -12.63 -25.22 3.37
C ILE A 21 -13.69 -26.10 2.70
N GLY A 22 -13.38 -26.59 1.51
CA GLY A 22 -14.12 -27.62 0.81
C GLY A 22 -13.18 -28.74 0.42
N LEU A 23 -13.24 -29.88 1.12
CA LEU A 23 -12.56 -31.12 0.73
C LEU A 23 -13.24 -31.66 -0.54
N SER A 24 -12.56 -31.52 -1.68
CA SER A 24 -12.83 -32.31 -2.87
C SER A 24 -11.52 -32.53 -3.60
N GLN A 25 -11.11 -33.80 -3.65
CA GLN A 25 -9.98 -34.23 -4.49
C GLN A 25 -10.43 -34.07 -5.95
N SER A 26 -9.86 -33.10 -6.64
CA SER A 26 -9.89 -33.01 -8.09
C SER A 26 -8.51 -33.30 -8.67
N PRO A 27 -8.43 -33.96 -9.83
CA PRO A 27 -7.18 -34.33 -10.46
C PRO A 27 -6.35 -33.09 -10.75
N GLU A 28 -5.02 -33.23 -10.62
CA GLU A 28 -4.03 -32.19 -10.95
C GLU A 28 -4.33 -31.58 -12.32
N GLN A 29 -5.00 -30.44 -12.33
CA GLN A 29 -5.01 -29.60 -13.51
C GLN A 29 -3.59 -29.06 -13.71
N PRO A 30 -3.04 -29.11 -14.93
CA PRO A 30 -1.77 -28.49 -15.22
C PRO A 30 -1.88 -27.04 -14.79
N ARG A 31 -0.91 -26.57 -14.00
CA ARG A 31 -0.76 -25.16 -13.61
C ARG A 31 -0.70 -24.36 -14.91
N SER A 32 -1.83 -23.83 -15.33
CA SER A 32 -1.83 -22.85 -16.41
C SER A 32 -1.03 -21.66 -15.89
N ASP A 33 -0.04 -21.22 -16.65
CA ASP A 33 0.70 -19.96 -16.46
C ASP A 33 -0.29 -18.79 -16.65
N ALA A 34 -1.27 -18.70 -15.73
CA ALA A 34 -2.37 -17.77 -15.85
C ALA A 34 -1.90 -16.38 -15.41
N VAL A 35 -1.73 -15.51 -16.38
CA VAL A 35 -1.62 -14.09 -16.13
C VAL A 35 -2.93 -13.63 -15.51
N ARG A 36 -2.90 -13.25 -14.22
CA ARG A 36 -4.05 -12.67 -13.51
C ARG A 36 -4.09 -11.16 -13.74
N VAL A 37 -5.26 -10.64 -14.12
CA VAL A 37 -5.49 -9.20 -14.27
C VAL A 37 -6.48 -8.74 -13.21
N THR A 38 -6.15 -7.65 -12.51
CA THR A 38 -7.01 -6.99 -11.53
C THR A 38 -7.10 -5.50 -11.85
N VAL A 39 -8.29 -4.91 -11.74
CA VAL A 39 -8.52 -3.49 -11.96
C VAL A 39 -8.98 -2.87 -10.64
N SER A 40 -8.35 -1.76 -10.25
CA SER A 40 -8.74 -0.94 -9.11
C SER A 40 -9.18 0.44 -9.59
N MET A 41 -10.37 0.87 -9.17
CA MET A 41 -10.90 2.22 -9.44
C MET A 41 -10.65 3.09 -8.21
N HIS A 42 -10.21 4.32 -8.43
CA HIS A 42 -9.93 5.28 -7.37
C HIS A 42 -11.00 6.36 -7.29
N PRO A 43 -11.20 7.00 -6.12
CA PRO A 43 -12.20 8.05 -5.94
C PRO A 43 -12.03 9.28 -6.84
N ASP A 44 -10.82 9.53 -7.34
CA ASP A 44 -10.50 10.62 -8.27
C ASP A 44 -10.78 10.27 -9.74
N GLY A 45 -11.43 9.12 -9.99
CA GLY A 45 -11.74 8.62 -11.34
C GLY A 45 -10.56 7.95 -12.05
N SER A 46 -9.37 7.93 -11.46
CA SER A 46 -8.24 7.17 -12.01
C SER A 46 -8.44 5.68 -11.82
N GLN A 47 -7.78 4.87 -12.64
CA GLN A 47 -7.77 3.43 -12.51
C GLN A 47 -6.35 2.86 -12.55
N THR A 48 -6.15 1.76 -11.81
CA THR A 48 -4.90 0.99 -11.88
C THR A 48 -5.21 -0.43 -12.33
N VAL A 49 -4.55 -0.86 -13.40
CA VAL A 49 -4.61 -2.23 -13.91
C VAL A 49 -3.35 -2.96 -13.47
N TYR A 50 -3.53 -4.05 -12.72
CA TYR A 50 -2.45 -4.96 -12.30
C TYR A 50 -2.46 -6.18 -13.20
N LYS A 51 -1.29 -6.54 -13.74
CA LYS A 51 -1.04 -7.80 -14.47
C LYS A 51 0.00 -8.60 -13.69
N PHE A 52 -0.39 -9.75 -13.15
CA PHE A 52 0.47 -10.64 -12.38
C PHE A 52 0.92 -11.79 -13.26
N ASP A 53 2.22 -12.05 -13.29
CA ASP A 53 2.86 -13.22 -13.86
C ASP A 53 3.49 -14.01 -12.71
N SER A 54 2.76 -14.97 -12.18
CA SER A 54 3.22 -15.76 -11.03
C SER A 54 4.37 -16.69 -11.40
N ALA A 55 4.46 -17.14 -12.66
CA ALA A 55 5.55 -18.01 -13.12
C ALA A 55 6.88 -17.28 -13.17
N GLN A 56 6.87 -15.99 -13.46
CA GLN A 56 8.06 -15.14 -13.49
C GLN A 56 8.29 -14.35 -12.20
N HIS A 57 7.45 -14.53 -11.17
CA HIS A 57 7.47 -13.73 -9.93
C HIS A 57 7.45 -12.22 -10.20
N LYS A 58 6.62 -11.77 -11.14
CA LYS A 58 6.52 -10.36 -11.56
C LYS A 58 5.09 -9.88 -11.61
N ALA A 59 4.95 -8.57 -11.45
CA ALA A 59 3.70 -7.89 -11.76
C ALA A 59 3.96 -6.50 -12.37
N VAL A 60 3.01 -6.02 -13.16
CA VAL A 60 3.02 -4.66 -13.68
C VAL A 60 1.72 -3.99 -13.29
N ALA A 61 1.81 -2.81 -12.69
CA ALA A 61 0.67 -1.92 -12.46
C ALA A 61 0.77 -0.72 -13.41
N THR A 62 -0.33 -0.42 -14.08
CA THR A 62 -0.44 0.75 -14.97
C THR A 62 -1.59 1.61 -14.47
N THR A 63 -1.30 2.85 -14.08
CA THR A 63 -2.30 3.82 -13.60
C THR A 63 -2.59 4.84 -14.69
N THR A 64 -3.86 5.01 -15.01
CA THR A 64 -4.36 6.07 -15.92
C THR A 64 -5.31 7.00 -15.17
N ASP A 65 -5.40 8.25 -15.62
CA ASP A 65 -6.41 9.19 -15.11
C ASP A 65 -7.80 8.88 -15.69
N GLN A 66 -8.80 9.68 -15.32
CA GLN A 66 -10.17 9.56 -15.79
C GLN A 66 -10.32 9.67 -17.32
N ASP A 67 -9.37 10.35 -18.00
CA ASP A 67 -9.35 10.52 -19.45
C ASP A 67 -8.56 9.41 -20.16
N GLY A 68 -8.10 8.39 -19.40
CA GLY A 68 -7.32 7.25 -19.92
C GLY A 68 -5.85 7.57 -20.16
N LYS A 69 -5.35 8.76 -19.78
CA LYS A 69 -3.98 9.16 -19.95
C LYS A 69 -3.08 8.49 -18.90
N LEU A 70 -1.97 7.94 -19.35
CA LEU A 70 -0.98 7.30 -18.47
C LEU A 70 -0.46 8.29 -17.42
N ARG A 71 -0.50 7.91 -16.15
CA ARG A 71 0.07 8.63 -15.01
C ARG A 71 1.37 7.99 -14.51
N GLU A 72 1.36 6.65 -14.43
CA GLU A 72 2.43 5.90 -13.78
C GLU A 72 2.43 4.45 -14.24
N THR A 73 3.61 3.86 -14.30
CA THR A 73 3.80 2.41 -14.43
C THR A 73 4.72 1.94 -13.32
N ILE A 74 4.33 0.84 -12.66
CA ILE A 74 5.14 0.18 -11.64
C ILE A 74 5.45 -1.24 -12.10
N ARG A 75 6.74 -1.60 -12.12
CA ARG A 75 7.19 -2.97 -12.35
C ARG A 75 7.57 -3.55 -10.99
N TYR A 76 6.88 -4.61 -10.59
CA TYR A 76 7.10 -5.30 -9.33
C TYR A 76 7.85 -6.61 -9.53
N GLU A 77 8.74 -6.92 -8.57
CA GLU A 77 9.16 -8.27 -8.27
C GLU A 77 8.27 -8.81 -7.13
N LEU A 78 7.96 -10.11 -7.18
CA LEU A 78 7.18 -10.79 -6.14
C LEU A 78 8.09 -11.72 -5.34
N ASP A 79 7.78 -11.89 -4.05
CA ASP A 79 8.39 -12.93 -3.23
C ASP A 79 7.72 -14.30 -3.47
N ASP A 80 8.26 -15.35 -2.83
CA ASP A 80 7.75 -16.72 -2.97
C ASP A 80 6.29 -16.89 -2.50
N ALA A 81 5.80 -15.97 -1.65
CA ALA A 81 4.41 -15.92 -1.22
C ALA A 81 3.51 -15.12 -2.21
N GLY A 82 4.08 -14.61 -3.33
CA GLY A 82 3.38 -13.80 -4.33
C GLY A 82 3.09 -12.36 -3.88
N ARG A 83 3.79 -11.86 -2.86
CA ARG A 83 3.68 -10.48 -2.38
C ARG A 83 4.71 -9.61 -3.07
N PHE A 84 4.47 -8.31 -3.17
CA PHE A 84 5.44 -7.36 -3.72
C PHE A 84 6.71 -7.30 -2.85
N SER A 85 7.87 -7.65 -3.38
CA SER A 85 9.17 -7.54 -2.69
C SER A 85 9.89 -6.24 -3.04
N SER A 86 9.78 -5.81 -4.29
CA SER A 86 10.27 -4.51 -4.77
C SER A 86 9.41 -3.96 -5.90
N GLY A 87 9.60 -2.67 -6.23
CA GLY A 87 8.94 -2.02 -7.35
C GLY A 87 9.81 -0.91 -7.95
N GLU A 88 9.76 -0.76 -9.27
CA GLU A 88 10.33 0.37 -10.01
C GLU A 88 9.20 1.24 -10.53
N ILE A 89 9.12 2.47 -10.03
CA ILE A 89 8.05 3.42 -10.30
C ILE A 89 8.51 4.41 -11.38
N SER A 90 7.83 4.41 -12.52
CA SER A 90 8.13 5.28 -13.66
C SER A 90 6.98 6.23 -13.94
N GLY A 91 7.31 7.45 -14.39
CA GLY A 91 6.34 8.45 -14.83
C GLY A 91 5.71 8.12 -16.19
N PRO A 92 4.80 8.99 -16.66
CA PRO A 92 4.15 8.84 -17.98
C PRO A 92 5.14 8.94 -19.14
N ASP A 93 6.29 9.55 -18.92
CA ASP A 93 7.40 9.67 -19.86
C ASP A 93 8.33 8.45 -19.87
N GLY A 94 8.00 7.42 -19.07
CA GLY A 94 8.79 6.20 -18.90
C GLY A 94 10.05 6.35 -18.04
N ARG A 95 10.37 7.57 -17.56
CA ARG A 95 11.52 7.79 -16.70
C ARG A 95 11.28 7.26 -15.31
N LEU A 96 12.28 6.57 -14.75
CA LEU A 96 12.26 6.09 -13.38
C LEU A 96 12.18 7.31 -12.43
N ARG A 97 11.22 7.25 -11.50
CA ARG A 97 11.06 8.25 -10.44
C ARG A 97 11.75 7.81 -9.16
N PHE A 98 11.51 6.58 -8.75
CA PHE A 98 12.13 5.96 -7.58
C PHE A 98 11.91 4.45 -7.61
N LYS A 99 12.63 3.75 -6.71
CA LYS A 99 12.46 2.32 -6.46
C LYS A 99 11.88 2.14 -5.05
N SER A 100 11.01 1.14 -4.88
CA SER A 100 10.48 0.75 -3.56
C SER A 100 10.94 -0.65 -3.20
N ARG A 101 11.15 -0.90 -1.89
CA ARG A 101 11.31 -2.22 -1.27
C ARG A 101 10.31 -2.37 -0.15
N TYR A 102 9.73 -3.56 -0.04
CA TYR A 102 8.66 -3.86 0.90
C TYR A 102 9.11 -4.90 1.91
N LYS A 103 8.76 -4.70 3.19
CA LYS A 103 8.98 -5.68 4.26
C LYS A 103 7.66 -6.01 4.93
N TYR A 104 7.49 -7.29 5.25
CA TYR A 104 6.28 -7.82 5.87
C TYR A 104 6.61 -8.45 7.22
N ASP A 105 5.60 -8.54 8.09
CA ASP A 105 5.68 -9.35 9.30
C ASP A 105 5.32 -10.82 9.01
N ASP A 106 5.43 -11.66 10.06
CA ASP A 106 5.13 -13.10 9.97
C ASP A 106 3.66 -13.39 9.63
N ALA A 107 2.76 -12.44 9.89
CA ALA A 107 1.36 -12.52 9.50
C ALA A 107 1.10 -12.04 8.05
N GLY A 108 2.15 -11.64 7.32
CA GLY A 108 2.07 -11.16 5.94
C GLY A 108 1.60 -9.71 5.81
N ARG A 109 1.60 -8.93 6.89
CA ARG A 109 1.21 -7.51 6.86
C ARG A 109 2.40 -6.64 6.48
N LEU A 110 2.20 -5.65 5.60
CA LEU A 110 3.25 -4.74 5.17
C LEU A 110 3.72 -3.87 6.35
N LEU A 111 4.94 -4.05 6.81
CA LEU A 111 5.54 -3.29 7.90
C LEU A 111 6.22 -2.01 7.43
N GLU A 112 6.97 -2.11 6.35
CA GLU A 112 7.84 -1.03 5.89
C GLU A 112 7.89 -0.98 4.37
N GLU A 113 7.89 0.23 3.83
CA GLU A 113 8.29 0.54 2.46
C GLU A 113 9.47 1.48 2.50
N THR A 114 10.55 1.14 1.80
CA THR A 114 11.74 2.00 1.64
C THR A 114 11.78 2.49 0.20
N GLN A 115 11.81 3.80 0.00
CA GLN A 115 11.91 4.44 -1.30
C GLN A 115 13.32 4.99 -1.52
N SER A 116 13.91 4.69 -2.67
CA SER A 116 15.25 5.15 -3.06
C SER A 116 15.26 5.71 -4.47
N ALA A 117 16.19 6.63 -4.74
CA ALA A 117 16.51 7.10 -6.07
C ALA A 117 17.12 5.97 -6.92
N GLU A 118 17.38 6.24 -8.19
CA GLU A 118 17.97 5.28 -9.14
C GLU A 118 19.34 4.79 -8.67
N ASP A 119 20.16 5.67 -8.11
CA ASP A 119 21.50 5.40 -7.57
C ASP A 119 21.49 4.68 -6.21
N GLY A 120 20.30 4.39 -5.66
CA GLY A 120 20.13 3.74 -4.36
C GLY A 120 20.08 4.70 -3.17
N THR A 121 20.24 6.01 -3.38
CA THR A 121 20.11 7.01 -2.31
C THR A 121 18.71 6.92 -1.69
N LEU A 122 18.64 6.76 -0.36
CA LEU A 122 17.36 6.72 0.38
C LEU A 122 16.63 8.06 0.22
N LEU A 123 15.38 7.99 -0.18
CA LEU A 123 14.48 9.14 -0.26
C LEU A 123 13.56 9.21 0.96
N HIS A 124 12.81 8.13 1.17
CA HIS A 124 11.83 8.02 2.25
C HIS A 124 11.77 6.60 2.79
N LYS A 125 11.33 6.50 4.06
CA LYS A 125 10.91 5.26 4.68
C LYS A 125 9.50 5.43 5.21
N ILE A 126 8.59 4.53 4.85
CA ILE A 126 7.20 4.50 5.31
C ILE A 126 7.06 3.31 6.24
N VAL A 127 6.54 3.54 7.45
CA VAL A 127 6.29 2.49 8.46
C VAL A 127 4.80 2.44 8.73
N TYR A 128 4.23 1.24 8.62
CA TYR A 128 2.79 1.00 8.80
C TYR A 128 2.48 0.53 10.21
N SER A 129 1.33 0.94 10.73
CA SER A 129 0.86 0.59 12.08
C SER A 129 -0.45 -0.18 12.00
N TYR A 130 -0.59 -1.18 12.88
CA TYR A 130 -1.76 -2.06 12.94
C TYR A 130 -2.28 -2.14 14.38
N ASP A 131 -3.58 -2.37 14.55
CA ASP A 131 -4.17 -2.71 15.85
C ASP A 131 -4.07 -4.21 16.14
N ALA A 132 -4.55 -4.61 17.32
CA ALA A 132 -4.52 -6.00 17.74
C ALA A 132 -5.35 -6.95 16.85
N SER A 133 -6.31 -6.42 16.10
CA SER A 133 -7.11 -7.19 15.13
C SER A 133 -6.41 -7.35 13.77
N GLY A 134 -5.23 -6.71 13.59
CA GLY A 134 -4.50 -6.72 12.33
C GLY A 134 -4.99 -5.66 11.32
N LYS A 135 -5.91 -4.79 11.71
CA LYS A 135 -6.37 -3.68 10.87
C LYS A 135 -5.34 -2.56 10.87
N GLN A 136 -4.99 -2.05 9.69
CA GLN A 136 -4.09 -0.92 9.57
C GLN A 136 -4.71 0.34 10.22
N THR A 137 -3.97 0.95 11.15
CA THR A 137 -4.39 2.14 11.89
C THR A 137 -3.68 3.41 11.43
N GLY A 138 -2.62 3.27 10.64
CA GLY A 138 -1.92 4.43 10.12
C GLY A 138 -0.60 4.10 9.45
N TYR A 139 0.14 5.16 9.15
CA TYR A 139 1.51 5.07 8.68
C TYR A 139 2.29 6.33 9.08
N SER A 140 3.62 6.22 9.14
CA SER A 140 4.55 7.32 9.37
C SER A 140 5.54 7.37 8.22
N VAL A 141 5.89 8.57 7.75
CA VAL A 141 6.86 8.81 6.68
C VAL A 141 8.08 9.51 7.26
N PHE A 142 9.24 8.93 7.03
CA PHE A 142 10.54 9.45 7.45
C PHE A 142 11.35 9.84 6.21
N ASP A 143 12.13 10.92 6.31
CA ASP A 143 13.12 11.28 5.30
C ASP A 143 14.41 10.44 5.44
N ALA A 144 15.38 10.71 4.57
CA ALA A 144 16.67 10.03 4.56
C ALA A 144 17.47 10.18 5.88
N SER A 145 17.23 11.24 6.66
CA SER A 145 17.87 11.48 7.97
C SER A 145 17.18 10.72 9.12
N GLY A 146 16.04 10.05 8.84
CA GLY A 146 15.20 9.41 9.85
C GLY A 146 14.25 10.36 10.58
N LYS A 147 14.13 11.60 10.11
CA LYS A 147 13.18 12.58 10.66
C LYS A 147 11.78 12.29 10.14
N LEU A 148 10.78 12.33 11.04
CA LEU A 148 9.37 12.21 10.68
C LEU A 148 8.94 13.44 9.87
N VAL A 149 8.49 13.23 8.63
CA VAL A 149 8.06 14.30 7.69
C VAL A 149 6.60 14.22 7.30
N GLY A 150 5.92 13.13 7.64
CA GLY A 150 4.50 12.94 7.34
C GLY A 150 3.93 11.68 7.96
N GLY A 151 2.63 11.47 7.75
CA GLY A 151 1.95 10.27 8.21
C GLY A 151 0.46 10.51 8.42
N LYS A 152 -0.26 9.41 8.67
CA LYS A 152 -1.67 9.40 9.04
C LYS A 152 -1.85 8.38 10.16
N SER A 153 -2.44 8.81 11.27
CA SER A 153 -2.88 7.92 12.35
C SER A 153 -4.40 7.89 12.36
N ALA A 154 -5.01 6.72 12.50
CA ALA A 154 -6.41 6.63 12.87
C ALA A 154 -6.52 7.27 14.25
N GLY A 155 -7.29 8.39 14.32
CA GLY A 155 -7.32 9.28 15.49
C GLY A 155 -7.41 8.52 16.81
N LYS A 156 -6.58 8.91 17.77
CA LYS A 156 -6.79 8.57 19.18
C LYS A 156 -8.24 8.90 19.51
N VAL A 157 -9.04 7.89 19.84
CA VAL A 157 -10.30 8.09 20.53
C VAL A 157 -9.95 8.92 21.78
N ARG A 158 -10.33 10.19 21.79
CA ARG A 158 -10.24 11.01 23.00
C ARG A 158 -11.03 10.27 24.08
N PRO A 159 -10.42 9.93 25.24
CA PRO A 159 -11.21 9.44 26.34
C PRO A 159 -12.26 10.51 26.63
N SER A 160 -13.53 10.09 26.57
CA SER A 160 -14.67 10.91 26.96
C SER A 160 -14.40 11.46 28.35
N SER A 161 -14.22 12.78 28.46
CA SER A 161 -14.14 13.45 29.75
C SER A 161 -15.45 13.17 30.47
N SER A 162 -15.37 12.40 31.57
CA SER A 162 -16.49 12.18 32.49
C SER A 162 -17.16 13.51 32.84
N PRO A 163 -18.50 13.60 32.89
CA PRO A 163 -19.18 14.78 33.28
C PRO A 163 -18.85 15.08 34.75
N LYS A 164 -18.25 16.24 34.99
CA LYS A 164 -17.96 16.79 36.31
C LYS A 164 -19.28 16.93 37.06
N GLY A 165 -19.46 16.11 38.10
CA GLY A 165 -20.60 16.12 38.96
C GLY A 165 -20.87 17.56 39.48
N ARG A 166 -22.06 18.06 39.25
CA ARG A 166 -22.56 19.33 39.77
C ARG A 166 -23.06 19.06 41.17
N ASP A 167 -22.20 19.35 42.14
CA ASP A 167 -22.56 19.37 43.54
C ASP A 167 -23.57 20.54 43.77
N LYS A 168 -24.83 20.17 44.05
CA LYS A 168 -25.82 21.12 44.53
C LYS A 168 -25.67 21.19 46.06
N GLY A 169 -24.88 22.16 46.53
CA GLY A 169 -24.90 22.59 47.92
C GLY A 169 -26.29 23.11 48.29
N SER A 170 -26.85 22.46 49.27
CA SER A 170 -28.04 22.84 50.02
C SER A 170 -27.79 24.11 50.86
N ARG A 171 -28.65 25.10 50.69
CA ARG A 171 -29.22 25.87 51.80
C ARG A 171 -30.37 26.71 51.27
#